data_a2af918daa3767336f83e3b48950397e
#
_entry.id   a2af918daa3767336f83e3b48950397e
#
_cell.length_a   1.000
_cell.length_b   1.000
_cell.length_c   1.000
_cell.angle_alpha   90.00
_cell.angle_beta   90.00
_cell.angle_gamma   90.00
#
_symmetry.space_group_name_H-M   'P 1'
#
loop_
_entity.id
_entity.type
_entity.pdbx_description
1 polymer ?
#
loop_
_entity_poly.entity_id
_entity_poly.type
_entity_poly.pdbx_seq_one_letter_code
_entity_poly.pdbx_strand_id
1 'polypeptide(L)'
;MTETKTDTQQQQMLRGTAWMTASNIISRLLGALYIIPWYAWMGKQGDQANALFGQGYNIYALFLLISTAGIPVAIAKQVSKYNTLGKMETSFFLLKRILYYMIGLGLIFGVFMYFASPWMSYLSGGDEDLVRVMRSLSWAVVIFPSMSVLRGFFQGFNNMKPYA
;
A
#
# COMPACT_ATOMS: atom_id res chain seq x y z
N MET A 1 16.41 -13.39 -35.00
CA MET A 1 16.44 -13.92 -33.61
C MET A 1 16.18 -12.85 -32.51
N THR A 2 16.30 -11.59 -32.80
CA THR A 2 16.01 -10.47 -31.88
C THR A 2 14.52 -10.10 -31.82
N GLU A 3 13.77 -10.20 -32.90
CA GLU A 3 12.32 -9.84 -32.96
C GLU A 3 11.46 -10.76 -32.07
N THR A 4 11.71 -12.06 -32.08
CA THR A 4 10.93 -13.03 -31.27
C THR A 4 11.08 -12.82 -29.76
N LYS A 5 12.21 -12.29 -29.28
CA LYS A 5 12.42 -11.98 -27.86
C LYS A 5 11.67 -10.71 -27.44
N THR A 6 11.61 -9.72 -28.33
CA THR A 6 10.90 -8.47 -28.09
C THR A 6 9.40 -8.70 -28.02
N ASP A 7 8.84 -9.52 -28.90
CA ASP A 7 7.42 -9.89 -28.92
C ASP A 7 7.02 -10.66 -27.65
N THR A 8 7.87 -11.56 -27.17
CA THR A 8 7.60 -12.31 -25.94
C THR A 8 7.63 -11.41 -24.70
N GLN A 9 8.54 -10.44 -24.65
CA GLN A 9 8.60 -9.47 -23.55
C GLN A 9 7.41 -8.52 -23.57
N GLN A 10 6.98 -8.05 -24.74
CA GLN A 10 5.78 -7.22 -24.88
C GLN A 10 4.53 -7.98 -24.45
N GLN A 11 4.37 -9.22 -24.83
CA GLN A 11 3.25 -10.06 -24.42
C GLN A 11 3.22 -10.30 -22.90
N GLN A 12 4.38 -10.50 -22.26
CA GLN A 12 4.48 -10.65 -20.82
C GLN A 12 4.10 -9.36 -20.08
N MET A 13 4.53 -8.19 -20.57
CA MET A 13 4.15 -6.90 -20.02
C MET A 13 2.65 -6.62 -20.18
N LEU A 14 2.09 -6.88 -21.36
CA LEU A 14 0.65 -6.74 -21.60
C LEU A 14 -0.19 -7.64 -20.70
N ARG A 15 0.20 -8.91 -20.52
CA ARG A 15 -0.45 -9.83 -19.58
C ARG A 15 -0.36 -9.35 -18.14
N GLY A 16 0.81 -8.86 -17.71
CA GLY A 16 1.00 -8.33 -16.36
C GLY A 16 0.11 -7.10 -16.11
N THR A 17 0.08 -6.17 -17.05
CA THR A 17 -0.77 -4.97 -16.97
C THR A 17 -2.26 -5.32 -16.98
N ALA A 18 -2.68 -6.27 -17.81
CA ALA A 18 -4.06 -6.74 -17.84
C ALA A 18 -4.51 -7.35 -16.49
N TRP A 19 -3.65 -8.16 -15.86
CA TRP A 19 -3.90 -8.70 -14.52
C TRP A 19 -4.04 -7.61 -13.45
N MET A 20 -3.16 -6.61 -13.46
CA MET A 20 -3.23 -5.48 -12.52
C MET A 20 -4.51 -4.66 -12.73
N THR A 21 -4.90 -4.41 -13.98
CA THR A 21 -6.11 -3.67 -14.30
C THR A 21 -7.35 -4.44 -13.87
N ALA A 22 -7.44 -5.72 -14.19
CA ALA A 22 -8.54 -6.58 -13.78
C ALA A 22 -8.68 -6.65 -12.24
N SER A 23 -7.57 -6.83 -11.54
CA SER A 23 -7.53 -6.85 -10.08
C SER A 23 -7.99 -5.53 -9.46
N ASN A 24 -7.56 -4.39 -10.00
CA ASN A 24 -8.00 -3.07 -9.54
C ASN A 24 -9.51 -2.86 -9.76
N ILE A 25 -10.06 -3.32 -10.90
CA ILE A 25 -11.50 -3.24 -11.17
C ILE A 25 -12.28 -4.12 -10.19
N ILE A 26 -11.86 -5.37 -10.00
CA ILE A 26 -12.49 -6.31 -9.07
C ILE A 26 -12.45 -5.75 -7.64
N SER A 27 -11.31 -5.23 -7.19
CA SER A 27 -11.18 -4.64 -5.85
C SER A 27 -12.11 -3.44 -5.65
N ARG A 28 -12.30 -2.60 -6.67
CA ARG A 28 -13.22 -1.47 -6.61
C ARG A 28 -14.68 -1.92 -6.58
N LEU A 29 -15.04 -2.93 -7.37
CA LEU A 29 -16.37 -3.51 -7.36
C LEU A 29 -16.69 -4.16 -6.00
N LEU A 30 -15.75 -4.92 -5.43
CA LEU A 30 -15.89 -5.50 -4.10
C LEU A 30 -16.03 -4.42 -3.01
N GLY A 31 -15.25 -3.33 -3.11
CA GLY A 31 -15.38 -2.18 -2.22
C GLY A 31 -16.75 -1.51 -2.31
N ALA A 32 -17.28 -1.33 -3.52
CA ALA A 32 -18.61 -0.78 -3.73
C ALA A 32 -19.72 -1.71 -3.19
N LEU A 33 -19.58 -3.02 -3.40
CA LEU A 33 -20.52 -4.03 -2.85
C LEU A 33 -20.47 -4.09 -1.32
N TYR A 34 -19.31 -3.85 -0.71
CA TYR A 34 -19.14 -3.84 0.75
C TYR A 34 -19.81 -2.62 1.40
N ILE A 35 -19.80 -1.46 0.73
CA ILE A 35 -20.37 -0.21 1.26
C ILE A 35 -21.88 -0.36 1.53
N ILE A 36 -22.63 -1.07 0.68
CA ILE A 36 -24.09 -1.24 0.81
C ILE A 36 -24.48 -1.94 2.13
N PRO A 37 -24.00 -3.15 2.46
CA PRO A 37 -24.30 -3.79 3.73
C PRO A 37 -23.71 -3.04 4.93
N TRP A 38 -22.58 -2.34 4.76
CA TRP A 38 -21.98 -1.53 5.81
C TRP A 38 -22.94 -0.43 6.30
N TYR A 39 -23.52 0.35 5.37
CA TYR A 39 -24.53 1.35 5.71
C TYR A 39 -25.80 0.76 6.30
N ALA A 40 -26.26 -0.37 5.77
CA ALA A 40 -27.44 -1.05 6.27
C ALA A 40 -27.30 -1.52 7.72
N TRP A 41 -26.11 -1.97 8.12
CA TRP A 41 -25.84 -2.43 9.48
C TRP A 41 -25.64 -1.28 10.48
N MET A 42 -25.07 -0.17 10.05
CA MET A 42 -24.88 1.00 10.91
C MET A 42 -26.15 1.84 11.13
N GLY A 43 -27.16 1.66 10.33
CA GLY A 43 -28.45 2.36 10.45
C GLY A 43 -28.29 3.90 10.47
N LYS A 44 -28.97 4.56 11.41
CA LYS A 44 -28.95 6.03 11.51
C LYS A 44 -27.59 6.65 11.86
N GLN A 45 -26.66 5.87 12.39
CA GLN A 45 -25.29 6.32 12.74
C GLN A 45 -24.28 6.12 11.61
N GLY A 46 -24.70 5.51 10.49
CA GLY A 46 -23.82 5.19 9.37
C GLY A 46 -23.13 6.42 8.77
N ASP A 47 -23.86 7.52 8.62
CA ASP A 47 -23.29 8.75 8.02
C ASP A 47 -22.23 9.38 8.92
N GLN A 48 -22.47 9.43 10.23
CA GLN A 48 -21.52 9.97 11.21
C GLN A 48 -20.27 9.08 11.30
N ALA A 49 -20.44 7.77 11.39
CA ALA A 49 -19.32 6.81 11.42
C ALA A 49 -18.48 6.86 10.14
N ASN A 50 -19.11 7.00 8.98
CA ASN A 50 -18.39 7.13 7.71
C ASN A 50 -17.65 8.46 7.59
N ALA A 51 -18.23 9.56 8.08
CA ALA A 51 -17.56 10.86 8.12
C ALA A 51 -16.32 10.84 9.01
N LEU A 52 -16.39 10.25 10.21
CA LEU A 52 -15.27 10.06 11.13
C LEU A 52 -14.18 9.17 10.53
N PHE A 53 -14.58 8.06 9.91
CA PHE A 53 -13.64 7.19 9.21
C PHE A 53 -12.95 7.93 8.05
N GLY A 54 -13.68 8.70 7.25
CA GLY A 54 -13.14 9.50 6.15
C GLY A 54 -12.11 10.53 6.62
N GLN A 55 -12.38 11.22 7.72
CA GLN A 55 -11.44 12.16 8.33
C GLN A 55 -10.17 11.47 8.82
N GLY A 56 -10.31 10.38 9.57
CA GLY A 56 -9.19 9.56 10.03
C GLY A 56 -8.37 8.97 8.87
N TYR A 57 -9.05 8.53 7.82
CA TYR A 57 -8.42 8.01 6.62
C TYR A 57 -7.61 9.07 5.86
N ASN A 58 -8.08 10.31 5.77
CA ASN A 58 -7.32 11.39 5.12
C ASN A 58 -5.99 11.66 5.84
N ILE A 59 -5.99 11.68 7.16
CA ILE A 59 -4.78 11.85 7.96
C ILE A 59 -3.84 10.64 7.78
N TYR A 60 -4.39 9.43 7.87
CA TYR A 60 -3.66 8.19 7.59
C TYR A 60 -3.05 8.19 6.19
N ALA A 61 -3.78 8.63 5.16
CA ALA A 61 -3.31 8.67 3.78
C ALA A 61 -2.11 9.59 3.59
N LEU A 62 -2.00 10.69 4.35
CA LEU A 62 -0.80 11.53 4.35
C LEU A 62 0.43 10.78 4.86
N PHE A 63 0.31 10.07 5.98
CA PHE A 63 1.40 9.25 6.51
C PHE A 63 1.78 8.12 5.56
N LEU A 64 0.79 7.51 4.95
CA LEU A 64 0.99 6.48 3.94
C LEU A 64 1.75 7.03 2.72
N LEU A 65 1.34 8.19 2.21
CA LEU A 65 1.99 8.84 1.07
C LEU A 65 3.47 9.10 1.36
N ILE A 66 3.78 9.69 2.50
CA ILE A 66 5.16 10.02 2.91
C ILE A 66 6.00 8.74 3.05
N SER A 67 5.46 7.70 3.67
CA SER A 67 6.19 6.46 3.93
C SER A 67 6.33 5.52 2.73
N THR A 68 5.51 5.68 1.69
CA THR A 68 5.50 4.75 0.55
C THR A 68 5.82 5.40 -0.79
N ALA A 69 5.90 6.73 -0.87
CA ALA A 69 6.12 7.47 -2.11
C ALA A 69 7.44 7.05 -2.78
N GLY A 70 7.34 6.55 -4.00
CA GLY A 70 8.50 6.20 -4.82
C GLY A 70 9.23 4.91 -4.45
N ILE A 71 9.00 4.34 -3.26
CA ILE A 71 9.70 3.13 -2.77
C ILE A 71 9.52 1.94 -3.70
N PRO A 72 8.31 1.55 -4.12
CA PRO A 72 8.13 0.40 -5.02
C PRO A 72 8.86 0.56 -6.34
N VAL A 73 8.85 1.77 -6.92
CA VAL A 73 9.50 2.07 -8.20
C VAL A 73 11.02 1.99 -8.07
N ALA A 74 11.58 2.55 -6.99
CA ALA A 74 13.01 2.50 -6.73
C ALA A 74 13.51 1.06 -6.54
N ILE A 75 12.77 0.25 -5.78
CA ILE A 75 13.09 -1.16 -5.54
C ILE A 75 12.97 -1.95 -6.84
N ALA A 76 11.88 -1.78 -7.59
CA ALA A 76 11.67 -2.47 -8.86
C ALA A 76 12.82 -2.20 -9.85
N LYS A 77 13.28 -0.96 -9.93
CA LYS A 77 14.43 -0.57 -10.77
C LYS A 77 15.72 -1.26 -10.34
N GLN A 78 16.01 -1.30 -9.03
CA GLN A 78 17.21 -1.94 -8.51
C GLN A 78 17.17 -3.47 -8.70
N VAL A 79 16.05 -4.09 -8.37
CA VAL A 79 15.84 -5.54 -8.53
C VAL A 79 15.97 -5.95 -9.99
N SER A 80 15.33 -5.21 -10.91
CA SER A 80 15.43 -5.46 -12.35
C SER A 80 16.89 -5.37 -12.84
N LYS A 81 17.64 -4.37 -12.36
CA LYS A 81 19.07 -4.23 -12.69
C LYS A 81 19.90 -5.43 -12.21
N TYR A 82 19.72 -5.88 -10.97
CA TYR A 82 20.48 -7.02 -10.45
C TYR A 82 20.05 -8.34 -11.11
N ASN A 83 18.78 -8.46 -11.46
CA ASN A 83 18.27 -9.63 -12.19
C ASN A 83 18.89 -9.74 -13.59
N THR A 84 19.00 -8.65 -14.34
CA THR A 84 19.66 -8.62 -15.66
C THR A 84 21.16 -8.93 -15.59
N LEU A 85 21.81 -8.64 -14.46
CA LEU A 85 23.21 -8.98 -14.20
C LEU A 85 23.41 -10.42 -13.66
N GLY A 86 22.34 -11.21 -13.52
CA GLY A 86 22.39 -12.57 -12.99
C GLY A 86 22.70 -12.66 -11.47
N LYS A 87 22.66 -11.53 -10.75
CA LYS A 87 22.99 -11.44 -9.33
C LYS A 87 21.74 -11.53 -8.43
N MET A 88 21.07 -12.66 -8.47
CA MET A 88 19.84 -12.88 -7.70
C MET A 88 20.04 -12.77 -6.18
N GLU A 89 21.16 -13.30 -5.66
CA GLU A 89 21.47 -13.22 -4.22
C GLU A 89 21.54 -11.78 -3.71
N THR A 90 22.12 -10.89 -4.53
CA THR A 90 22.19 -9.46 -4.21
C THR A 90 20.81 -8.82 -4.14
N SER A 91 19.87 -9.23 -5.02
CA SER A 91 18.49 -8.76 -4.99
C SER A 91 17.77 -9.18 -3.71
N PHE A 92 17.94 -10.42 -3.24
CA PHE A 92 17.35 -10.90 -1.99
C PHE A 92 17.97 -10.23 -0.76
N PHE A 93 19.29 -10.01 -0.76
CA PHE A 93 19.95 -9.28 0.32
C PHE A 93 19.43 -7.83 0.42
N LEU A 94 19.29 -7.16 -0.72
CA LEU A 94 18.72 -5.82 -0.82
C LEU A 94 17.28 -5.79 -0.28
N LEU A 95 16.43 -6.75 -0.69
CA LEU A 95 15.07 -6.88 -0.19
C LEU A 95 15.02 -6.94 1.34
N LYS A 96 15.78 -7.86 1.94
CA LYS A 96 15.81 -8.04 3.39
C LYS A 96 16.23 -6.73 4.09
N ARG A 97 17.29 -6.09 3.60
CA ARG A 97 17.81 -4.87 4.20
C ARG A 97 16.81 -3.72 4.13
N ILE A 98 16.19 -3.50 2.97
CA ILE A 98 15.17 -2.46 2.81
C ILE A 98 13.94 -2.77 3.65
N LEU A 99 13.53 -4.04 3.73
CA LEU A 99 12.39 -4.46 4.54
C LEU A 99 12.58 -4.09 6.02
N TYR A 100 13.77 -4.33 6.59
CA TYR A 100 14.09 -3.92 7.96
C TYR A 100 13.99 -2.40 8.17
N TYR A 101 14.52 -1.61 7.24
CA TYR A 101 14.42 -0.15 7.33
C TYR A 101 12.97 0.32 7.22
N MET A 102 12.16 -0.31 6.37
CA MET A 102 10.75 0.07 6.19
C MET A 102 9.86 -0.36 7.35
N ILE A 103 10.14 -1.49 8.00
CA ILE A 103 9.50 -1.87 9.25
C ILE A 103 9.82 -0.84 10.34
N GLY A 104 11.09 -0.46 10.48
CA GLY A 104 11.50 0.57 11.44
C GLY A 104 10.82 1.92 11.19
N LEU A 105 10.79 2.37 9.93
CA LEU A 105 10.12 3.60 9.53
C LEU A 105 8.61 3.53 9.79
N GLY A 106 7.97 2.42 9.44
CA GLY A 106 6.55 2.18 9.70
C GLY A 106 6.22 2.22 11.20
N LEU A 107 7.07 1.62 12.03
CA LEU A 107 6.93 1.68 13.49
C LEU A 107 7.03 3.12 14.01
N ILE A 108 8.01 3.89 13.55
CA ILE A 108 8.18 5.30 13.95
C ILE A 108 6.92 6.10 13.60
N PHE A 109 6.44 6.02 12.36
CA PHE A 109 5.25 6.74 11.93
C PHE A 109 3.97 6.22 12.58
N GLY A 110 3.83 4.91 12.77
CA GLY A 110 2.67 4.32 13.43
C GLY A 110 2.58 4.73 14.90
N VAL A 111 3.69 4.65 15.64
CA VAL A 111 3.78 5.12 17.02
C VAL A 111 3.52 6.62 17.12
N PHE A 112 4.12 7.40 16.24
CA PHE A 112 3.87 8.85 16.19
C PHE A 112 2.39 9.14 15.96
N MET A 113 1.74 8.52 14.97
CA MET A 113 0.31 8.70 14.70
C MET A 113 -0.56 8.28 15.91
N TYR A 114 -0.20 7.17 16.57
CA TYR A 114 -0.93 6.67 17.74
C TYR A 114 -0.94 7.69 18.90
N PHE A 115 0.23 8.25 19.23
CA PHE A 115 0.35 9.22 20.32
C PHE A 115 -0.11 10.63 19.92
N ALA A 116 0.06 11.03 18.66
CA ALA A 116 -0.39 12.32 18.14
C ALA A 116 -1.90 12.36 17.85
N SER A 117 -2.61 11.21 17.87
CA SER A 117 -4.03 11.12 17.55
C SER A 117 -4.93 12.08 18.35
N PRO A 118 -4.75 12.32 19.67
CA PRO A 118 -5.60 13.26 20.40
C PRO A 118 -5.41 14.71 19.92
N TRP A 119 -4.16 15.07 19.68
CA TRP A 119 -3.83 16.42 19.19
C TRP A 119 -4.34 16.66 17.77
N MET A 120 -4.20 15.66 16.89
CA MET A 120 -4.72 15.71 15.52
C MET A 120 -6.24 15.76 15.49
N SER A 121 -6.92 15.00 16.37
CA SER A 121 -8.38 15.05 16.51
C SER A 121 -8.82 16.43 16.97
N TYR A 122 -8.14 17.04 17.94
CA TYR A 122 -8.43 18.39 18.40
C TYR A 122 -8.38 19.41 17.26
N LEU A 123 -7.38 19.33 16.38
CA LEU A 123 -7.27 20.19 15.20
C LEU A 123 -8.35 19.94 14.14
N SER A 124 -8.96 18.74 14.13
CA SER A 124 -9.95 18.31 13.16
C SER A 124 -11.40 18.42 13.65
N GLY A 125 -11.64 19.00 14.83
CA GLY A 125 -12.97 19.18 15.39
C GLY A 125 -13.18 18.64 16.81
N GLY A 126 -12.17 17.96 17.37
CA GLY A 126 -12.16 17.57 18.80
C GLY A 126 -13.01 16.35 19.15
N ASP A 127 -13.30 15.47 18.18
CA ASP A 127 -14.14 14.29 18.40
C ASP A 127 -13.30 13.13 19.00
N GLU A 128 -13.74 12.57 20.14
CA GLU A 128 -13.08 11.43 20.78
C GLU A 128 -13.16 10.14 19.93
N ASP A 129 -14.23 9.98 19.17
CA ASP A 129 -14.39 8.81 18.29
C ASP A 129 -13.38 8.85 17.14
N LEU A 130 -13.02 10.05 16.66
CA LEU A 130 -11.96 10.24 15.69
C LEU A 130 -10.60 9.75 16.23
N VAL A 131 -10.30 9.96 17.51
CA VAL A 131 -9.06 9.45 18.14
C VAL A 131 -9.02 7.92 18.09
N ARG A 132 -10.14 7.23 18.32
CA ARG A 132 -10.22 5.77 18.25
C ARG A 132 -9.97 5.26 16.84
N VAL A 133 -10.58 5.91 15.84
CA VAL A 133 -10.36 5.59 14.42
C VAL A 133 -8.88 5.76 14.04
N MET A 134 -8.26 6.88 14.41
CA MET A 134 -6.86 7.17 14.11
C MET A 134 -5.90 6.17 14.77
N ARG A 135 -6.15 5.78 16.02
CA ARG A 135 -5.38 4.75 16.73
C ARG A 135 -5.49 3.38 16.06
N SER A 136 -6.67 3.02 15.56
CA SER A 136 -6.85 1.79 14.80
C SER A 136 -6.09 1.82 13.48
N LEU A 137 -6.14 2.93 12.75
CA LEU A 137 -5.42 3.11 11.49
C LEU A 137 -3.89 3.20 11.65
N SER A 138 -3.39 3.58 12.83
CA SER A 138 -1.95 3.65 13.09
C SER A 138 -1.23 2.31 12.90
N TRP A 139 -1.90 1.19 13.20
CA TRP A 139 -1.38 -0.15 12.94
C TRP A 139 -1.20 -0.45 11.45
N ALA A 140 -2.08 0.08 10.62
CA ALA A 140 -1.95 -0.07 9.18
C ALA A 140 -0.73 0.71 8.64
N VAL A 141 -0.39 1.86 9.22
CA VAL A 141 0.82 2.64 8.89
C VAL A 141 2.09 1.82 9.13
N VAL A 142 2.11 0.95 10.13
CA VAL A 142 3.26 0.06 10.42
C VAL A 142 3.44 -0.98 9.31
N ILE A 143 2.34 -1.55 8.81
CA ILE A 143 2.38 -2.69 7.88
C ILE A 143 2.59 -2.25 6.43
N PHE A 144 2.01 -1.14 6.02
CA PHE A 144 1.97 -0.70 4.61
C PHE A 144 3.34 -0.46 3.96
N PRO A 145 4.33 0.16 4.63
CA PRO A 145 5.65 0.34 4.03
C PRO A 145 6.32 -0.99 3.68
N SER A 146 6.13 -2.02 4.51
CA SER A 146 6.65 -3.37 4.26
C SER A 146 5.99 -4.01 3.03
N MET A 147 4.68 -3.85 2.88
CA MET A 147 3.94 -4.29 1.68
C MET A 147 4.43 -3.58 0.42
N SER A 148 4.76 -2.29 0.50
CA SER A 148 5.28 -1.52 -0.62
C SER A 148 6.64 -2.03 -1.11
N VAL A 149 7.50 -2.49 -0.19
CA VAL A 149 8.78 -3.14 -0.52
C VAL A 149 8.57 -4.44 -1.29
N LEU A 150 7.68 -5.31 -0.79
CA LEU A 150 7.35 -6.57 -1.45
C LEU A 150 6.76 -6.34 -2.86
N ARG A 151 5.86 -5.37 -2.97
CA ARG A 151 5.30 -4.94 -4.24
C ARG A 151 6.38 -4.55 -5.25
N GLY A 152 7.31 -3.68 -4.86
CA GLY A 152 8.42 -3.24 -5.71
C GLY A 152 9.34 -4.40 -6.10
N PHE A 153 9.58 -5.33 -5.20
CA PHE A 153 10.40 -6.51 -5.47
C PHE A 153 9.78 -7.40 -6.55
N PHE A 154 8.51 -7.77 -6.44
CA PHE A 154 7.83 -8.58 -7.45
C PHE A 154 7.70 -7.86 -8.80
N GLN A 155 7.47 -6.55 -8.79
CA GLN A 155 7.48 -5.74 -10.01
C GLN A 155 8.86 -5.78 -10.71
N GLY A 156 9.95 -5.76 -9.94
CA GLY A 156 11.31 -5.82 -10.47
C GLY A 156 11.65 -7.16 -11.18
N PHE A 157 10.96 -8.23 -10.81
CA PHE A 157 11.06 -9.54 -11.49
C PHE A 157 10.07 -9.71 -12.66
N ASN A 158 9.32 -8.68 -13.04
CA ASN A 158 8.22 -8.78 -14.02
C ASN A 158 7.14 -9.81 -13.65
N ASN A 159 7.09 -10.24 -12.38
CA ASN A 159 6.09 -11.17 -11.89
C ASN A 159 5.00 -10.39 -11.12
N MET A 160 3.93 -10.04 -11.82
CA MET A 160 2.86 -9.23 -11.26
C MET A 160 1.73 -10.05 -10.63
N LYS A 161 1.74 -11.39 -10.77
CA LYS A 161 0.70 -12.27 -10.24
C LYS A 161 0.52 -12.24 -8.71
N PRO A 162 1.61 -12.24 -7.89
CA PRO A 162 1.44 -12.24 -6.43
C PRO A 162 0.93 -10.90 -5.87
N TYR A 163 0.86 -9.90 -6.73
CA TYR A 163 0.55 -8.54 -6.36
C TYR A 163 -0.82 -8.07 -6.88
N ALA A 164 -1.31 -8.70 -7.95
CA ALA A 164 -2.64 -8.48 -8.49
C ALA A 164 -3.72 -9.16 -7.63
#